data_e2e27b7efbc6d3dc2466c866872ec2ac
#
_entry.id   e2e27b7efbc6d3dc2466c866872ec2ac
#
_cell.length_a   1.000
_cell.length_b   1.000
_cell.length_c   1.000
_cell.angle_alpha   90.00
_cell.angle_beta   90.00
_cell.angle_gamma   90.00
#
_symmetry.space_group_name_H-M   'P 1'
#
loop_
_entity.id
_entity.type
_entity.pdbx_description
1 polymer ?
#
loop_
_entity_poly.entity_id
_entity_poly.type
_entity_poly.pdbx_seq_one_letter_code
_entity_poly.pdbx_strand_id
1 'polypeptide(L)'
;MNPTTVADVLTRMQDIASDVSPSDGAGVFNDVYLKVTEMMQDRLATGGTFHDAAFITDLDVRFADYWFNAYDAATDIPKAWAPLFAARANTDILPIQFALAGMNTHIEHDLPLAVVDTCTARGCTPDSPGVHADYNAVNEVLASVEADIRRSFLTQVEKSVDNRFEPVTHLICSWDIDKARDAAWLTATTLWQLRPFNPLFDAFAETLSSTVGMGSRLLLTPTIP
;
A
#
# COMPACT_ATOMS: atom_id res chain seq x y z
N MET A 1 -6.34 -11.48 -15.71
CA MET A 1 -6.40 -10.38 -16.71
C MET A 1 -5.83 -9.16 -15.98
N ASN A 2 -4.84 -8.47 -16.58
CA ASN A 2 -4.28 -7.29 -15.89
C ASN A 2 -5.30 -6.16 -15.94
N PRO A 3 -5.60 -5.49 -14.82
CA PRO A 3 -6.47 -4.32 -14.77
C PRO A 3 -5.99 -3.21 -15.70
N THR A 4 -6.92 -2.52 -16.32
CA THR A 4 -6.64 -1.36 -17.17
C THR A 4 -7.41 -0.11 -16.72
N THR A 5 -8.36 -0.30 -15.82
CA THR A 5 -9.17 0.74 -15.20
C THR A 5 -9.28 0.54 -13.70
N VAL A 6 -9.61 1.58 -12.96
CA VAL A 6 -9.90 1.47 -11.52
C VAL A 6 -11.06 0.50 -11.23
N ALA A 7 -12.03 0.41 -12.13
CA ALA A 7 -13.12 -0.56 -12.00
C ALA A 7 -12.63 -2.01 -12.12
N ASP A 8 -11.65 -2.28 -13.00
CA ASP A 8 -11.03 -3.61 -13.10
C ASP A 8 -10.25 -3.94 -11.82
N VAL A 9 -9.56 -2.94 -11.24
CA VAL A 9 -8.84 -3.06 -9.97
C VAL A 9 -9.80 -3.47 -8.86
N LEU A 10 -10.93 -2.76 -8.73
CA LEU A 10 -11.97 -3.07 -7.72
C LEU A 10 -12.53 -4.48 -7.91
N THR A 11 -12.82 -4.87 -9.16
CA THR A 11 -13.30 -6.23 -9.46
C THR A 11 -12.29 -7.27 -9.00
N ARG A 12 -10.99 -7.08 -9.31
CA ARG A 12 -9.94 -8.02 -8.89
C ARG A 12 -9.79 -8.09 -7.37
N MET A 13 -9.88 -6.96 -6.66
CA MET A 13 -9.85 -6.94 -5.19
C MET A 13 -11.04 -7.66 -4.57
N GLN A 14 -12.24 -7.52 -5.15
CA GLN A 14 -13.46 -8.24 -4.72
C GLN A 14 -13.33 -9.74 -4.95
N ASP A 15 -12.73 -10.17 -6.07
CA ASP A 15 -12.42 -11.58 -6.32
C ASP A 15 -11.48 -12.12 -5.23
N ILE A 16 -10.38 -11.40 -4.93
CA ILE A 16 -9.45 -11.79 -3.85
C ILE A 16 -10.19 -11.90 -2.51
N ALA A 17 -11.02 -10.92 -2.17
CA ALA A 17 -11.78 -10.93 -0.92
C ALA A 17 -12.73 -12.12 -0.82
N SER A 18 -13.27 -12.61 -1.95
CA SER A 18 -14.15 -13.78 -1.99
C SER A 18 -13.39 -15.11 -1.89
N ASP A 19 -12.12 -15.15 -2.31
CA ASP A 19 -11.32 -16.35 -2.40
C ASP A 19 -10.56 -16.69 -1.10
N VAL A 20 -10.42 -15.70 -0.18
CA VAL A 20 -9.64 -15.87 1.05
C VAL A 20 -10.53 -15.95 2.30
N SER A 21 -10.01 -16.60 3.35
CA SER A 21 -10.66 -16.58 4.67
C SER A 21 -10.67 -15.15 5.25
N PRO A 22 -11.72 -14.73 5.98
CA PRO A 22 -11.74 -13.45 6.68
C PRO A 22 -10.60 -13.25 7.70
N SER A 23 -9.95 -14.34 8.12
CA SER A 23 -8.79 -14.32 9.02
C SER A 23 -7.45 -14.33 8.28
N ASP A 24 -7.44 -14.39 6.96
CA ASP A 24 -6.23 -14.38 6.15
C ASP A 24 -5.60 -12.98 6.16
N GLY A 25 -4.32 -12.86 6.53
CA GLY A 25 -3.65 -11.58 6.64
C GLY A 25 -3.54 -10.81 5.32
N ALA A 26 -3.44 -11.52 4.18
CA ALA A 26 -3.47 -10.88 2.86
C ALA A 26 -4.87 -10.37 2.52
N GLY A 27 -5.91 -11.10 2.92
CA GLY A 27 -7.30 -10.65 2.83
C GLY A 27 -7.58 -9.41 3.66
N VAL A 28 -7.06 -9.35 4.89
CA VAL A 28 -7.19 -8.16 5.76
C VAL A 28 -6.61 -6.91 5.10
N PHE A 29 -5.40 -7.00 4.52
CA PHE A 29 -4.82 -5.88 3.78
C PHE A 29 -5.66 -5.54 2.55
N ASN A 30 -6.06 -6.54 1.77
CA ASN A 30 -6.87 -6.33 0.56
C ASN A 30 -8.18 -5.60 0.87
N ASP A 31 -8.86 -5.93 1.97
CA ASP A 31 -10.11 -5.27 2.39
C ASP A 31 -9.90 -3.78 2.75
N VAL A 32 -8.75 -3.45 3.36
CA VAL A 32 -8.39 -2.06 3.63
C VAL A 32 -8.12 -1.32 2.33
N TYR A 33 -7.34 -1.93 1.43
CA TYR A 33 -6.98 -1.32 0.15
C TYR A 33 -8.20 -1.18 -0.78
N LEU A 34 -9.12 -2.15 -0.78
CA LEU A 34 -10.40 -2.07 -1.51
C LEU A 34 -11.18 -0.80 -1.14
N LYS A 35 -11.32 -0.49 0.15
CA LYS A 35 -12.02 0.72 0.61
C LYS A 35 -11.34 2.00 0.12
N VAL A 36 -10.00 2.05 0.15
CA VAL A 36 -9.23 3.18 -0.38
C VAL A 36 -9.50 3.36 -1.87
N THR A 37 -9.47 2.27 -2.64
CA THR A 37 -9.66 2.30 -4.10
C THR A 37 -11.10 2.67 -4.47
N GLU A 38 -12.11 2.23 -3.72
CA GLU A 38 -13.50 2.68 -3.89
C GLU A 38 -13.64 4.20 -3.76
N MET A 39 -13.01 4.78 -2.72
CA MET A 39 -13.03 6.23 -2.53
C MET A 39 -12.24 6.99 -3.61
N MET A 40 -11.14 6.40 -4.09
CA MET A 40 -10.39 6.96 -5.23
C MET A 40 -11.24 6.96 -6.49
N GLN A 41 -11.99 5.88 -6.77
CA GLN A 41 -12.91 5.82 -7.90
C GLN A 41 -13.98 6.92 -7.81
N ASP A 42 -14.59 7.10 -6.63
CA ASP A 42 -15.61 8.14 -6.40
C ASP A 42 -15.03 9.55 -6.59
N ARG A 43 -13.81 9.78 -6.11
CA ARG A 43 -13.13 11.08 -6.27
C ARG A 43 -12.78 11.36 -7.73
N LEU A 44 -12.31 10.37 -8.46
CA LEU A 44 -12.03 10.49 -9.90
C LEU A 44 -13.32 10.75 -10.70
N ALA A 45 -14.42 10.07 -10.35
CA ALA A 45 -15.71 10.24 -11.01
C ALA A 45 -16.33 11.62 -10.74
N THR A 46 -16.16 12.17 -9.53
CA THR A 46 -16.66 13.51 -9.16
C THR A 46 -15.91 14.61 -9.91
N GLY A 47 -14.63 14.41 -10.21
CA GLY A 47 -13.77 15.39 -10.90
C GLY A 47 -13.39 16.60 -10.04
N GLY A 48 -12.56 17.46 -10.62
CA GLY A 48 -12.16 18.74 -10.01
C GLY A 48 -11.10 18.66 -8.90
N THR A 49 -10.68 17.47 -8.50
CA THR A 49 -9.62 17.28 -7.48
C THR A 49 -8.23 17.30 -8.10
N PHE A 50 -8.06 16.64 -9.24
CA PHE A 50 -6.77 16.42 -9.88
C PHE A 50 -6.60 17.30 -11.10
N HIS A 51 -5.38 17.78 -11.34
CA HIS A 51 -5.02 18.51 -12.58
C HIS A 51 -4.99 17.57 -13.76
N ASP A 52 -4.42 16.36 -13.58
CA ASP A 52 -4.40 15.27 -14.55
C ASP A 52 -5.00 13.99 -13.95
N ALA A 53 -6.32 13.88 -13.98
CA ALA A 53 -7.04 12.70 -13.52
C ALA A 53 -6.62 11.41 -14.25
N ALA A 54 -6.17 11.52 -15.51
CA ALA A 54 -5.67 10.38 -16.26
C ALA A 54 -4.31 9.89 -15.72
N PHE A 55 -3.43 10.81 -15.27
CA PHE A 55 -2.20 10.42 -14.57
C PHE A 55 -2.51 9.65 -13.29
N ILE A 56 -3.43 10.15 -12.48
CA ILE A 56 -3.81 9.48 -11.21
C ILE A 56 -4.47 8.12 -11.48
N THR A 57 -5.31 8.00 -12.51
CA THR A 57 -5.89 6.71 -12.93
C THR A 57 -4.81 5.70 -13.32
N ASP A 58 -3.85 6.11 -14.15
CA ASP A 58 -2.74 5.25 -14.56
C ASP A 58 -1.84 4.86 -13.38
N LEU A 59 -1.62 5.79 -12.44
CA LEU A 59 -0.86 5.52 -11.21
C LEU A 59 -1.58 4.50 -10.32
N ASP A 60 -2.88 4.68 -10.11
CA ASP A 60 -3.69 3.79 -9.27
C ASP A 60 -3.70 2.35 -9.81
N VAL A 61 -3.90 2.19 -11.12
CA VAL A 61 -3.87 0.88 -11.79
C VAL A 61 -2.49 0.21 -11.64
N ARG A 62 -1.39 0.92 -11.91
CA ARG A 62 -0.03 0.37 -11.79
C ARG A 62 0.34 0.07 -10.34
N PHE A 63 -0.13 0.89 -9.43
CA PHE A 63 0.07 0.69 -8.01
C PHE A 63 -0.64 -0.60 -7.53
N ALA A 64 -1.87 -0.81 -7.97
CA ALA A 64 -2.61 -2.05 -7.70
C ALA A 64 -1.97 -3.29 -8.34
N ASP A 65 -1.38 -3.17 -9.54
CA ASP A 65 -0.69 -4.28 -10.20
C ASP A 65 0.48 -4.82 -9.38
N TYR A 66 1.21 -3.99 -8.63
CA TYR A 66 2.26 -4.45 -7.72
C TYR A 66 1.70 -5.38 -6.63
N TRP A 67 0.55 -5.03 -6.03
CA TRP A 67 -0.14 -5.90 -5.09
C TRP A 67 -0.58 -7.21 -5.74
N PHE A 68 -1.24 -7.14 -6.88
CA PHE A 68 -1.74 -8.34 -7.57
C PHE A 68 -0.60 -9.27 -7.99
N ASN A 69 0.49 -8.73 -8.49
CA ASN A 69 1.67 -9.51 -8.84
C ASN A 69 2.27 -10.21 -7.62
N ALA A 70 2.33 -9.55 -6.46
CA ALA A 70 2.79 -10.17 -5.22
C ALA A 70 1.81 -11.24 -4.71
N TYR A 71 0.50 -11.00 -4.84
CA TYR A 71 -0.54 -11.96 -4.44
C TYR A 71 -0.56 -13.21 -5.32
N ASP A 72 -0.41 -13.05 -6.62
CA ASP A 72 -0.44 -14.14 -7.60
C ASP A 72 0.90 -14.88 -7.72
N ALA A 73 1.97 -14.38 -7.09
CA ALA A 73 3.28 -15.00 -7.14
C ALA A 73 3.28 -16.36 -6.42
N ALA A 74 3.47 -17.43 -7.18
CA ALA A 74 3.64 -18.77 -6.63
C ALA A 74 5.05 -18.99 -6.07
N THR A 75 6.04 -18.33 -6.67
CA THR A 75 7.46 -18.27 -6.30
C THR A 75 7.93 -16.83 -6.48
N ASP A 76 9.10 -16.51 -5.96
CA ASP A 76 9.73 -15.20 -6.17
C ASP A 76 8.90 -14.02 -5.65
N ILE A 77 8.19 -14.22 -4.54
CA ILE A 77 7.47 -13.15 -3.84
C ILE A 77 8.45 -12.02 -3.51
N PRO A 78 8.14 -10.74 -3.86
CA PRO A 78 9.00 -9.61 -3.50
C PRO A 78 9.36 -9.61 -2.02
N LYS A 79 10.63 -9.34 -1.67
CA LYS A 79 11.11 -9.39 -0.28
C LYS A 79 10.31 -8.48 0.66
N ALA A 80 9.79 -7.38 0.14
CA ALA A 80 8.91 -6.48 0.87
C ALA A 80 7.61 -7.16 1.32
N TRP A 81 7.01 -8.00 0.47
CA TRP A 81 5.76 -8.72 0.71
C TRP A 81 5.93 -10.08 1.40
N ALA A 82 7.10 -10.69 1.28
CA ALA A 82 7.37 -12.03 1.80
C ALA A 82 7.00 -12.23 3.29
N PRO A 83 7.23 -11.26 4.22
CA PRO A 83 6.83 -11.44 5.61
C PRO A 83 5.32 -11.55 5.80
N LEU A 84 4.51 -10.78 5.07
CA LEU A 84 3.05 -10.81 5.16
C LEU A 84 2.54 -12.17 4.67
N PHE A 85 2.99 -12.62 3.49
CA PHE A 85 2.55 -13.91 2.94
C PHE A 85 3.00 -15.09 3.79
N ALA A 86 4.20 -15.04 4.39
CA ALA A 86 4.68 -16.07 5.30
C ALA A 86 3.85 -16.17 6.58
N ALA A 87 3.31 -15.03 7.04
CA ALA A 87 2.57 -14.95 8.29
C ALA A 87 1.04 -15.00 8.13
N ARG A 88 0.50 -14.94 6.87
CA ARG A 88 -0.92 -14.68 6.59
C ARG A 88 -1.94 -15.57 7.30
N ALA A 89 -1.54 -16.81 7.63
CA ALA A 89 -2.38 -17.78 8.32
C ALA A 89 -2.16 -17.81 9.84
N ASN A 90 -1.27 -16.96 10.39
CA ASN A 90 -0.94 -16.97 11.81
C ASN A 90 -2.01 -16.20 12.61
N THR A 91 -2.78 -16.91 13.43
CA THR A 91 -3.86 -16.37 14.27
C THR A 91 -3.38 -15.64 15.54
N ASP A 92 -2.09 -15.72 15.86
CA ASP A 92 -1.48 -14.99 17.00
C ASP A 92 -1.13 -13.53 16.61
N ILE A 93 -1.28 -13.20 15.31
CA ILE A 93 -1.08 -11.85 14.78
C ILE A 93 -2.46 -11.20 14.59
N LEU A 94 -2.61 -10.00 15.12
CA LEU A 94 -3.88 -9.29 15.05
C LEU A 94 -4.14 -8.76 13.61
N PRO A 95 -5.40 -8.70 13.17
CA PRO A 95 -5.76 -8.16 11.86
C PRO A 95 -5.16 -6.79 11.57
N ILE A 96 -5.11 -5.89 12.56
CA ILE A 96 -4.50 -4.56 12.38
C ILE A 96 -3.00 -4.63 12.06
N GLN A 97 -2.27 -5.61 12.57
CA GLN A 97 -0.85 -5.78 12.25
C GLN A 97 -0.65 -6.16 10.78
N PHE A 98 -1.54 -7.01 10.23
CA PHE A 98 -1.56 -7.31 8.80
C PHE A 98 -1.93 -6.10 7.95
N ALA A 99 -2.94 -5.32 8.36
CA ALA A 99 -3.30 -4.08 7.68
C ALA A 99 -2.11 -3.11 7.63
N LEU A 100 -1.46 -2.85 8.79
CA LEU A 100 -0.31 -1.95 8.87
C LEU A 100 0.90 -2.47 8.07
N ALA A 101 1.21 -3.77 8.14
CA ALA A 101 2.32 -4.37 7.40
C ALA A 101 2.08 -4.30 5.88
N GLY A 102 0.85 -4.56 5.43
CA GLY A 102 0.47 -4.42 4.04
C GLY A 102 0.53 -2.97 3.57
N MET A 103 -0.04 -2.03 4.32
CA MET A 103 0.04 -0.59 4.00
C MET A 103 1.49 -0.09 3.96
N ASN A 104 2.32 -0.48 4.95
CA ASN A 104 3.74 -0.14 4.96
C ASN A 104 4.43 -0.64 3.67
N THR A 105 4.23 -1.92 3.33
CA THR A 105 4.84 -2.49 2.13
C THR A 105 4.35 -1.80 0.86
N HIS A 106 3.05 -1.62 0.72
CA HIS A 106 2.47 -1.05 -0.47
C HIS A 106 2.89 0.41 -0.68
N ILE A 107 2.86 1.23 0.38
CA ILE A 107 3.24 2.65 0.29
C ILE A 107 4.75 2.82 0.15
N GLU A 108 5.58 2.14 0.95
CA GLU A 108 7.01 2.42 0.97
C GLU A 108 7.80 1.68 -0.11
N HIS A 109 7.28 0.56 -0.64
CA HIS A 109 7.93 -0.21 -1.70
C HIS A 109 7.24 -0.03 -3.06
N ASP A 110 5.92 -0.29 -3.14
CA ASP A 110 5.26 -0.38 -4.45
C ASP A 110 4.96 1.01 -5.03
N LEU A 111 4.54 1.98 -4.20
CA LEU A 111 4.18 3.31 -4.68
C LEU A 111 5.34 4.05 -5.36
N PRO A 112 6.58 4.06 -4.83
CA PRO A 112 7.70 4.67 -5.54
C PRO A 112 7.95 4.08 -6.92
N LEU A 113 7.85 2.76 -7.05
CA LEU A 113 8.01 2.06 -8.32
C LEU A 113 6.88 2.39 -9.28
N ALA A 114 5.63 2.41 -8.79
CA ALA A 114 4.46 2.78 -9.59
C ALA A 114 4.55 4.22 -10.12
N VAL A 115 5.06 5.17 -9.34
CA VAL A 115 5.31 6.56 -9.79
C VAL A 115 6.32 6.58 -10.93
N VAL A 116 7.45 5.86 -10.81
CA VAL A 116 8.47 5.77 -11.86
C VAL A 116 7.91 5.17 -13.13
N ASP A 117 7.15 4.07 -13.01
CA ASP A 117 6.53 3.39 -14.16
C ASP A 117 5.48 4.24 -14.83
N THR A 118 4.65 4.94 -14.06
CA THR A 118 3.62 5.85 -14.58
C THR A 118 4.25 7.02 -15.33
N CYS A 119 5.24 7.68 -14.73
CA CYS A 119 5.98 8.76 -15.39
C CYS A 119 6.65 8.27 -16.68
N THR A 120 7.24 7.08 -16.66
CA THR A 120 7.87 6.47 -17.84
C THR A 120 6.86 6.22 -18.95
N ALA A 121 5.73 5.60 -18.63
CA ALA A 121 4.69 5.25 -19.60
C ALA A 121 4.02 6.49 -20.22
N ARG A 122 3.88 7.56 -19.44
CA ARG A 122 3.27 8.81 -19.89
C ARG A 122 4.26 9.80 -20.50
N GLY A 123 5.55 9.50 -20.50
CA GLY A 123 6.59 10.38 -21.03
C GLY A 123 6.75 11.69 -20.23
N CYS A 124 6.42 11.66 -18.93
CA CYS A 124 6.61 12.77 -17.99
C CYS A 124 7.71 12.42 -16.97
N THR A 125 7.95 13.31 -16.02
CA THR A 125 8.88 13.13 -14.91
C THR A 125 8.19 13.44 -13.59
N PRO A 126 8.68 12.98 -12.43
CA PRO A 126 8.16 13.40 -11.14
C PRO A 126 8.15 14.93 -10.95
N ASP A 127 9.10 15.64 -11.59
CA ASP A 127 9.21 17.11 -11.54
C ASP A 127 8.32 17.82 -12.58
N SER A 128 7.56 17.08 -13.40
CA SER A 128 6.65 17.69 -14.37
C SER A 128 5.54 18.47 -13.65
N PRO A 129 5.10 19.63 -14.21
CA PRO A 129 4.08 20.46 -13.60
C PRO A 129 2.81 19.65 -13.26
N GLY A 130 2.33 19.77 -12.04
CA GLY A 130 1.10 19.12 -11.56
C GLY A 130 1.28 17.72 -10.99
N VAL A 131 2.32 16.97 -11.38
CA VAL A 131 2.49 15.56 -10.96
C VAL A 131 2.56 15.42 -9.43
N HIS A 132 3.44 16.18 -8.78
CA HIS A 132 3.56 16.16 -7.32
C HIS A 132 2.31 16.73 -6.61
N ALA A 133 1.67 17.74 -7.21
CA ALA A 133 0.45 18.30 -6.65
C ALA A 133 -0.70 17.28 -6.68
N ASP A 134 -0.87 16.55 -7.80
CA ASP A 134 -1.86 15.50 -7.92
C ASP A 134 -1.55 14.30 -7.01
N TYR A 135 -0.27 13.92 -6.89
CA TYR A 135 0.17 12.92 -5.92
C TYR A 135 -0.25 13.29 -4.49
N ASN A 136 -0.05 14.55 -4.08
CA ASN A 136 -0.41 15.03 -2.75
C ASN A 136 -1.92 15.19 -2.57
N ALA A 137 -2.69 15.52 -3.62
CA ALA A 137 -4.14 15.62 -3.54
C ALA A 137 -4.82 14.30 -3.13
N VAL A 138 -4.16 13.16 -3.35
CA VAL A 138 -4.61 11.84 -2.85
C VAL A 138 -4.64 11.80 -1.31
N ASN A 139 -3.81 12.58 -0.60
CA ASN A 139 -3.78 12.59 0.86
C ASN A 139 -5.12 13.03 1.47
N GLU A 140 -5.88 13.89 0.81
CA GLU A 140 -7.22 14.28 1.27
C GLU A 140 -8.19 13.09 1.30
N VAL A 141 -8.07 12.19 0.32
CA VAL A 141 -8.88 10.95 0.27
C VAL A 141 -8.44 10.02 1.39
N LEU A 142 -7.13 9.83 1.54
CA LEU A 142 -6.55 8.89 2.51
C LEU A 142 -6.82 9.30 3.96
N ALA A 143 -6.81 10.60 4.28
CA ALA A 143 -7.07 11.10 5.63
C ALA A 143 -8.46 10.68 6.16
N SER A 144 -9.48 10.63 5.28
CA SER A 144 -10.81 10.19 5.66
C SER A 144 -10.86 8.68 5.91
N VAL A 145 -10.18 7.89 5.08
CA VAL A 145 -10.10 6.43 5.22
C VAL A 145 -9.29 6.04 6.46
N GLU A 146 -8.17 6.71 6.69
CA GLU A 146 -7.30 6.43 7.84
C GLU A 146 -8.06 6.54 9.16
N ALA A 147 -8.86 7.60 9.33
CA ALA A 147 -9.67 7.80 10.53
C ALA A 147 -10.68 6.66 10.75
N ASP A 148 -11.32 6.16 9.69
CA ASP A 148 -12.31 5.09 9.78
C ASP A 148 -11.65 3.72 10.02
N ILE A 149 -10.54 3.44 9.36
CA ILE A 149 -9.75 2.22 9.56
C ILE A 149 -9.25 2.19 11.01
N ARG A 150 -8.61 3.28 11.46
CA ARG A 150 -8.11 3.41 12.84
C ARG A 150 -9.22 3.17 13.86
N ARG A 151 -10.39 3.78 13.67
CA ARG A 151 -11.56 3.61 14.55
C ARG A 151 -12.06 2.17 14.57
N SER A 152 -12.15 1.51 13.41
CA SER A 152 -12.62 0.13 13.32
C SER A 152 -11.73 -0.84 14.09
N PHE A 153 -10.41 -0.66 14.02
CA PHE A 153 -9.46 -1.51 14.73
C PHE A 153 -9.37 -1.18 16.23
N LEU A 154 -9.39 0.09 16.62
CA LEU A 154 -9.43 0.48 18.03
C LEU A 154 -10.66 -0.07 18.73
N THR A 155 -11.83 -0.05 18.09
CA THR A 155 -13.05 -0.64 18.64
C THR A 155 -12.91 -2.17 18.85
N GLN A 156 -12.15 -2.87 18.03
CA GLN A 156 -11.85 -4.29 18.23
C GLN A 156 -10.90 -4.52 19.40
N VAL A 157 -9.88 -3.68 19.53
CA VAL A 157 -8.91 -3.73 20.65
C VAL A 157 -9.56 -3.38 21.99
N GLU A 158 -10.40 -2.35 22.03
CA GLU A 158 -11.13 -1.92 23.24
C GLU A 158 -12.11 -2.98 23.77
N LYS A 159 -12.68 -3.79 22.89
CA LYS A 159 -13.55 -4.90 23.28
C LYS A 159 -12.80 -6.06 23.94
N SER A 160 -11.50 -6.16 23.70
CA SER A 160 -10.63 -7.11 24.37
C SER A 160 -10.03 -6.42 25.61
N VAL A 161 -10.56 -6.68 26.78
CA VAL A 161 -10.20 -6.09 28.09
C VAL A 161 -8.77 -6.47 28.54
N ASP A 162 -7.78 -6.48 27.67
CA ASP A 162 -6.46 -7.00 27.97
C ASP A 162 -5.36 -5.96 27.72
N ASN A 163 -4.60 -5.57 28.76
CA ASN A 163 -3.45 -4.65 28.68
C ASN A 163 -2.33 -5.13 27.72
N ARG A 164 -2.43 -6.34 27.18
CA ARG A 164 -1.49 -6.89 26.19
C ARG A 164 -1.55 -6.18 24.83
N PHE A 165 -2.59 -5.38 24.58
CA PHE A 165 -2.74 -4.64 23.33
C PHE A 165 -2.11 -3.24 23.33
N GLU A 166 -1.51 -2.80 24.44
CA GLU A 166 -0.88 -1.49 24.55
C GLU A 166 0.19 -1.23 23.46
N PRO A 167 1.10 -2.18 23.15
CA PRO A 167 2.08 -2.00 22.08
C PRO A 167 1.44 -1.83 20.70
N VAL A 168 0.35 -2.56 20.43
CA VAL A 168 -0.39 -2.47 19.15
C VAL A 168 -1.15 -1.15 19.05
N THR A 169 -1.76 -0.70 20.14
CA THR A 169 -2.42 0.60 20.19
C THR A 169 -1.43 1.73 19.93
N HIS A 170 -0.24 1.68 20.51
CA HIS A 170 0.83 2.65 20.26
C HIS A 170 1.25 2.62 18.78
N LEU A 171 1.39 1.44 18.19
CA LEU A 171 1.74 1.27 16.77
C LEU A 171 0.68 1.91 15.85
N ILE A 172 -0.61 1.65 16.12
CA ILE A 172 -1.74 2.24 15.37
C ILE A 172 -1.72 3.77 15.47
N CYS A 173 -1.47 4.30 16.67
CA CYS A 173 -1.48 5.75 16.90
C CYS A 173 -0.24 6.46 16.34
N SER A 174 0.87 5.77 16.19
CA SER A 174 2.13 6.35 15.69
C SER A 174 2.30 6.26 14.18
N TRP A 175 1.53 5.41 13.51
CA TRP A 175 1.59 5.28 12.05
C TRP A 175 0.93 6.49 11.37
N ASP A 176 1.61 7.06 10.39
CA ASP A 176 1.24 8.32 9.72
C ASP A 176 1.39 8.12 8.20
N ILE A 177 0.26 8.09 7.52
CA ILE A 177 0.21 7.81 6.09
C ILE A 177 0.84 8.93 5.27
N ASP A 178 0.70 10.19 5.71
CA ASP A 178 1.26 11.33 4.98
C ASP A 178 2.78 11.25 4.99
N LYS A 179 3.40 10.94 6.14
CA LYS A 179 4.85 10.75 6.25
C LYS A 179 5.36 9.57 5.44
N ALA A 180 4.62 8.45 5.43
CA ALA A 180 4.97 7.29 4.61
C ALA A 180 4.94 7.65 3.12
N ARG A 181 3.94 8.43 2.69
CA ARG A 181 3.82 8.90 1.30
C ARG A 181 4.89 9.93 0.93
N ASP A 182 5.25 10.83 1.85
CA ASP A 182 6.37 11.76 1.64
C ASP A 182 7.70 11.00 1.44
N ALA A 183 7.96 9.98 2.25
CA ALA A 183 9.13 9.11 2.10
C ALA A 183 9.08 8.34 0.76
N ALA A 184 7.91 7.82 0.37
CA ALA A 184 7.70 7.16 -0.90
C ALA A 184 7.96 8.10 -2.10
N TRP A 185 7.56 9.36 -2.01
CA TRP A 185 7.88 10.36 -3.06
C TRP A 185 9.37 10.63 -3.20
N LEU A 186 10.08 10.80 -2.08
CA LEU A 186 11.54 10.97 -2.08
C LEU A 186 12.23 9.72 -2.68
N THR A 187 11.74 8.54 -2.37
CA THR A 187 12.21 7.27 -2.93
C THR A 187 11.95 7.21 -4.44
N ALA A 188 10.75 7.59 -4.89
CA ALA A 188 10.41 7.64 -6.31
C ALA A 188 11.31 8.60 -7.10
N THR A 189 11.56 9.80 -6.56
CA THR A 189 12.47 10.77 -7.20
C THR A 189 13.91 10.26 -7.26
N THR A 190 14.37 9.54 -6.23
CA THR A 190 15.69 8.89 -6.21
C THR A 190 15.77 7.79 -7.27
N LEU A 191 14.79 6.89 -7.32
CA LEU A 191 14.69 5.84 -8.34
C LEU A 191 14.66 6.44 -9.76
N TRP A 192 13.92 7.53 -9.95
CA TRP A 192 13.86 8.23 -11.22
C TRP A 192 15.25 8.71 -11.68
N GLN A 193 16.05 9.28 -10.78
CA GLN A 193 17.42 9.71 -11.08
C GLN A 193 18.37 8.54 -11.36
N LEU A 194 18.16 7.40 -10.71
CA LEU A 194 18.97 6.19 -10.91
C LEU A 194 18.61 5.42 -12.19
N ARG A 195 17.42 5.64 -12.75
CA ARG A 195 16.88 4.90 -13.91
C ARG A 195 17.85 4.76 -15.09
N PRO A 196 18.65 5.79 -15.48
CA PRO A 196 19.62 5.64 -16.58
C PRO A 196 20.78 4.69 -16.26
N PHE A 197 20.91 4.27 -15.00
CA PHE A 197 22.03 3.45 -14.49
C PHE A 197 21.48 2.13 -13.95
N ASN A 198 21.06 1.22 -14.85
CA ASN A 198 20.39 -0.04 -14.49
C ASN A 198 20.99 -0.77 -13.28
N PRO A 199 22.32 -1.01 -13.15
CA PRO A 199 22.84 -1.71 -11.98
C PRO A 199 22.60 -0.99 -10.66
N LEU A 200 22.58 0.36 -10.67
CA LEU A 200 22.32 1.16 -9.47
C LEU A 200 20.84 1.18 -9.14
N PHE A 201 19.98 1.29 -10.15
CA PHE A 201 18.52 1.19 -10.00
C PHE A 201 18.14 -0.15 -9.38
N ASP A 202 18.61 -1.25 -9.94
CA ASP A 202 18.31 -2.60 -9.48
C ASP A 202 18.80 -2.83 -8.04
N ALA A 203 20.03 -2.40 -7.73
CA ALA A 203 20.60 -2.53 -6.38
C ALA A 203 19.83 -1.69 -5.35
N PHE A 204 19.37 -0.49 -5.74
CA PHE A 204 18.56 0.37 -4.87
C PHE A 204 17.17 -0.25 -4.63
N ALA A 205 16.49 -0.70 -5.69
CA ALA A 205 15.17 -1.34 -5.60
C ALA A 205 15.22 -2.62 -4.75
N GLU A 206 16.26 -3.42 -4.89
CA GLU A 206 16.49 -4.64 -4.09
C GLU A 206 16.73 -4.30 -2.61
N THR A 207 17.51 -3.24 -2.33
CA THR A 207 17.75 -2.76 -0.97
C THR A 207 16.46 -2.22 -0.35
N LEU A 208 15.70 -1.44 -1.10
CA LEU A 208 14.39 -0.95 -0.70
C LEU A 208 13.46 -2.11 -0.32
N SER A 209 13.33 -3.09 -1.21
CA SER A 209 12.49 -4.29 -0.99
C SER A 209 12.88 -5.03 0.30
N SER A 210 14.18 -5.20 0.52
CA SER A 210 14.70 -5.87 1.72
C SER A 210 14.45 -5.07 2.99
N THR A 211 14.63 -3.74 2.95
CA THR A 211 14.45 -2.83 4.10
C THR A 211 13.00 -2.75 4.51
N VAL A 212 12.10 -2.55 3.53
CA VAL A 212 10.65 -2.52 3.78
C VAL A 212 10.16 -3.86 4.33
N GLY A 213 10.66 -4.98 3.78
CA GLY A 213 10.36 -6.31 4.32
C GLY A 213 10.81 -6.52 5.76
N MET A 214 11.94 -5.93 6.18
CA MET A 214 12.33 -5.96 7.61
C MET A 214 11.35 -5.17 8.48
N GLY A 215 10.90 -4.00 8.04
CA GLY A 215 9.86 -3.21 8.72
C GLY A 215 8.56 -3.99 8.86
N SER A 216 8.08 -4.60 7.79
CA SER A 216 6.88 -5.43 7.80
C SER A 216 6.99 -6.64 8.72
N ARG A 217 8.17 -7.26 8.82
CA ARG A 217 8.42 -8.36 9.77
C ARG A 217 8.31 -7.91 11.21
N LEU A 218 8.78 -6.71 11.55
CA LEU A 218 8.62 -6.15 12.90
C LEU A 218 7.15 -5.89 13.23
N LEU A 219 6.38 -5.35 12.29
CA LEU A 219 4.94 -5.13 12.42
C LEU A 219 4.17 -6.44 12.67
N LEU A 220 4.62 -7.54 12.06
CA LEU A 220 4.01 -8.87 12.14
C LEU A 220 4.56 -9.72 13.31
N THR A 221 5.28 -9.13 14.24
CA THR A 221 5.69 -9.85 15.45
C THR A 221 4.46 -10.12 16.32
N PRO A 222 4.17 -11.38 16.69
CA PRO A 222 3.06 -11.70 17.59
C PRO A 222 3.16 -10.92 18.90
N THR A 223 2.07 -10.31 19.31
CA THR A 223 1.99 -9.54 20.58
C THR A 223 1.41 -10.37 21.71
N ILE A 224 0.94 -11.57 21.37
CA ILE A 224 0.39 -12.55 22.33
C ILE A 224 1.41 -13.69 22.45
N PRO A 225 1.91 -13.99 23.65
CA PRO A 225 2.81 -15.11 23.89
C PRO A 225 2.08 -16.45 23.79
#